data_74a41a2546522a77b0594b5cf78f4d73
#
_entry.id   74a41a2546522a77b0594b5cf78f4d73
#
_cell.length_a   1.000
_cell.length_b   1.000
_cell.length_c   1.000
_cell.angle_alpha   90.00
_cell.angle_beta   90.00
_cell.angle_gamma   90.00
#
_symmetry.space_group_name_H-M   'P 1'
#
loop_
_entity.id
_entity.type
_entity.pdbx_description
1 polymer ?
#
loop_
_entity_poly.entity_id
_entity_poly.type
_entity_poly.pdbx_seq_one_letter_code
_entity_poly.pdbx_strand_id
1 'polypeptide(L)'
;DVAPSRGLGDVYKRQMYNTGYATDHLFRVEGGDEIAKYDLSLGYSKENGLYESTSTERFHTQLNGNILVSKKVDIFATIGFAYMNGHFQEQGMNIKTNPILAAYAQSPVLSPYNKDKDGNILSTYSPYYFGKCTTMDFAISNPLAIVNTLDAHNRQYDLNLRAGVNYTPLPGLVFTGMIGMYYNYDNEAMFIPGLTDKTIVPISDTYGTANNMVRSGVGETSNLYLNLNARYSKMFNRIHQLNAIAGAQILTTKNEFDVGEGRNTDNDFYQTLGNTQADGRRFYGYVNKWNWMSYYGHADYTYNNLVQASVNVSVDGASSTGTSANRFYVYPSVGLVWLGKGWKPLQNSEWINKLNVRAEYGLTGNTRFASNMGTFYYSSAAYQDISAIARVNVPNTHLKPEKNASLNLGLDLSLFRNRLNVSFDYYNNKISDMICMQPTSSIYLSLIHISEPTRRSYIS
;
A
#
# COMPACT_ATOMS: atom_id res chain seq x y z
N ASP A 1 -21.88 22.30 35.46
CA ASP A 1 -23.22 21.84 35.04
C ASP A 1 -23.15 21.36 33.61
N VAL A 2 -22.90 20.10 33.46
CA VAL A 2 -22.90 19.45 32.12
C VAL A 2 -24.28 18.84 31.92
N ALA A 3 -24.96 19.27 30.88
CA ALA A 3 -26.27 18.76 30.54
C ALA A 3 -26.27 17.21 30.48
N PRO A 4 -27.21 16.52 31.15
CA PRO A 4 -27.18 15.07 31.32
C PRO A 4 -27.16 14.25 30.03
N SER A 5 -27.61 14.82 28.92
CA SER A 5 -27.68 14.13 27.64
C SER A 5 -26.36 14.09 26.85
N ARG A 6 -25.37 14.89 27.19
CA ARG A 6 -24.04 14.88 26.55
C ARG A 6 -23.00 14.06 27.32
N GLY A 7 -23.21 13.78 28.61
CA GLY A 7 -22.23 13.12 29.47
C GLY A 7 -22.21 11.58 29.39
N LEU A 8 -23.35 10.96 29.09
CA LEU A 8 -23.47 9.49 29.18
C LEU A 8 -22.90 8.76 27.93
N GLY A 9 -22.98 9.33 26.75
CA GLY A 9 -22.39 8.74 25.55
C GLY A 9 -20.85 8.87 25.46
N ASP A 10 -20.26 9.74 26.29
CA ASP A 10 -18.82 10.02 26.30
C ASP A 10 -18.02 9.16 27.30
N VAL A 11 -18.67 8.49 28.23
CA VAL A 11 -17.98 7.78 29.33
C VAL A 11 -17.12 6.64 28.80
N TYR A 12 -17.65 5.78 27.93
CA TYR A 12 -16.88 4.70 27.32
C TYR A 12 -15.79 5.20 26.39
N LYS A 13 -16.09 6.24 25.60
CA LYS A 13 -15.11 6.83 24.68
C LYS A 13 -13.93 7.41 25.45
N ARG A 14 -14.17 8.19 26.49
CA ARG A 14 -13.10 8.79 27.29
C ARG A 14 -12.23 7.77 28.02
N GLN A 15 -12.81 6.64 28.43
CA GLN A 15 -12.07 5.58 29.11
C GLN A 15 -11.22 4.73 28.18
N MET A 16 -11.57 4.68 26.88
CA MET A 16 -10.83 3.93 25.88
C MET A 16 -9.69 4.71 25.24
N TYR A 17 -9.76 6.06 25.31
CA TYR A 17 -8.80 6.92 24.64
C TYR A 17 -7.77 7.49 25.61
N ASN A 18 -6.52 7.37 25.22
CA ASN A 18 -5.39 8.03 25.83
C ASN A 18 -4.93 9.22 24.99
N THR A 19 -4.08 10.06 25.59
CA THR A 19 -3.31 11.02 24.80
C THR A 19 -2.25 10.28 24.02
N GLY A 20 -2.44 10.18 22.71
CA GLY A 20 -1.42 9.65 21.81
C GLY A 20 -0.19 10.56 21.78
N TYR A 21 0.98 9.97 21.68
CA TYR A 21 2.22 10.72 21.45
C TYR A 21 3.13 9.96 20.49
N ALA A 22 3.90 10.71 19.73
CA ALA A 22 4.91 10.18 18.84
C ALA A 22 6.27 10.83 19.13
N THR A 23 7.32 10.02 19.09
CA THR A 23 8.71 10.49 19.15
C THR A 23 9.47 9.90 17.97
N ASP A 24 10.34 10.72 17.38
CA ASP A 24 11.22 10.32 16.29
C ASP A 24 12.62 10.81 16.56
N HIS A 25 13.60 9.92 16.48
CA HIS A 25 15.00 10.19 16.70
C HIS A 25 15.79 9.71 15.49
N LEU A 26 16.48 10.62 14.82
CA LEU A 26 17.35 10.33 13.70
C LEU A 26 18.78 10.76 14.00
N PHE A 27 19.69 9.82 13.88
CA PHE A 27 21.13 10.07 13.91
C PHE A 27 21.70 9.80 12.53
N ARG A 28 22.45 10.77 11.99
CA ARG A 28 23.05 10.65 10.66
C ARG A 28 24.50 11.05 10.69
N VAL A 29 25.35 10.24 10.06
CA VAL A 29 26.78 10.49 9.87
C VAL A 29 27.08 10.42 8.40
N GLU A 30 27.65 11.48 7.87
CA GLU A 30 28.12 11.57 6.50
C GLU A 30 29.62 11.83 6.50
N GLY A 31 30.32 11.21 5.57
CA GLY A 31 31.74 11.40 5.42
C GLY A 31 32.26 10.92 4.07
N GLY A 32 33.52 11.19 3.84
CA GLY A 32 34.21 10.74 2.64
C GLY A 32 35.13 11.77 2.06
N ASP A 33 35.69 11.42 0.93
CA ASP A 33 36.58 12.25 0.14
C ASP A 33 36.15 12.25 -1.35
N GLU A 34 37.06 12.58 -2.24
CA GLU A 34 36.79 12.56 -3.70
C GLU A 34 36.64 11.14 -4.27
N ILE A 35 37.12 10.12 -3.56
CA ILE A 35 37.13 8.72 -4.00
C ILE A 35 35.99 7.94 -3.40
N ALA A 36 35.75 8.10 -2.09
CA ALA A 36 34.74 7.33 -1.37
C ALA A 36 33.87 8.24 -0.52
N LYS A 37 32.55 8.05 -0.61
CA LYS A 37 31.54 8.76 0.18
C LYS A 37 30.65 7.75 0.86
N TYR A 38 30.29 8.03 2.10
CA TYR A 38 29.34 7.21 2.84
C TYR A 38 28.37 8.07 3.62
N ASP A 39 27.22 7.51 3.86
CA ASP A 39 26.13 8.08 4.65
C ASP A 39 25.50 6.95 5.46
N LEU A 40 25.53 7.07 6.77
CA LEU A 40 24.90 6.15 7.70
C LEU A 40 23.81 6.88 8.46
N SER A 41 22.59 6.37 8.39
CA SER A 41 21.46 6.84 9.20
C SER A 41 20.95 5.74 10.11
N LEU A 42 20.67 6.11 11.37
CA LEU A 42 20.04 5.28 12.39
C LEU A 42 18.82 6.02 12.89
N GLY A 43 17.66 5.39 12.83
CA GLY A 43 16.42 5.99 13.28
C GLY A 43 15.68 5.09 14.25
N TYR A 44 15.06 5.72 15.23
CA TYR A 44 14.13 5.08 16.15
C TYR A 44 12.89 5.94 16.26
N SER A 45 11.73 5.36 16.04
CA SER A 45 10.44 6.00 16.25
C SER A 45 9.58 5.17 17.17
N LYS A 46 8.82 5.85 18.04
CA LYS A 46 7.82 5.24 18.89
C LYS A 46 6.56 6.09 18.84
N GLU A 47 5.46 5.43 18.55
CA GLU A 47 4.13 6.02 18.55
C GLU A 47 3.25 5.25 19.51
N ASN A 48 2.61 5.93 20.45
CA ASN A 48 1.51 5.39 21.22
C ASN A 48 0.21 5.89 20.62
N GLY A 49 -0.68 4.95 20.28
CA GLY A 49 -1.96 5.27 19.69
C GLY A 49 -2.93 5.92 20.66
N LEU A 50 -4.09 6.25 20.14
CA LEU A 50 -5.17 6.82 20.95
C LEU A 50 -5.80 5.80 21.90
N TYR A 51 -5.68 4.50 21.63
CA TYR A 51 -6.09 3.44 22.55
C TYR A 51 -4.95 3.05 23.47
N GLU A 52 -5.25 2.73 24.73
CA GLU A 52 -4.28 2.43 25.77
C GLU A 52 -3.30 1.32 25.38
N SER A 53 -3.77 0.29 24.70
CA SER A 53 -2.98 -0.89 24.32
C SER A 53 -2.40 -0.82 22.92
N THR A 54 -2.47 0.32 22.22
CA THR A 54 -1.93 0.45 20.86
C THR A 54 -0.62 1.20 20.83
N SER A 55 0.36 0.63 20.18
CA SER A 55 1.68 1.25 20.00
C SER A 55 2.38 0.72 18.75
N THR A 56 3.28 1.51 18.21
CA THR A 56 4.21 1.08 17.16
C THR A 56 5.61 1.56 17.52
N GLU A 57 6.57 0.64 17.52
CA GLU A 57 7.98 0.92 17.69
C GLU A 57 8.70 0.50 16.41
N ARG A 58 9.53 1.39 15.88
CA ARG A 58 10.28 1.12 14.67
C ARG A 58 11.72 1.54 14.85
N PHE A 59 12.62 0.61 14.55
CA PHE A 59 14.03 0.87 14.37
C PHE A 59 14.38 0.74 12.89
N HIS A 60 15.16 1.67 12.34
CA HIS A 60 15.65 1.54 10.98
C HIS A 60 17.09 2.03 10.87
N THR A 61 17.82 1.42 9.95
CA THR A 61 19.18 1.82 9.60
C THR A 61 19.34 1.79 8.09
N GLN A 62 20.09 2.74 7.56
CA GLN A 62 20.45 2.79 6.15
C GLN A 62 21.90 3.22 6.01
N LEU A 63 22.65 2.43 5.25
CA LEU A 63 24.01 2.74 4.83
C LEU A 63 24.02 2.93 3.32
N ASN A 64 24.46 4.10 2.89
CA ASN A 64 24.74 4.40 1.50
C ASN A 64 26.25 4.54 1.32
N GLY A 65 26.76 3.94 0.27
CA GLY A 65 28.17 4.04 -0.12
C GLY A 65 28.28 4.36 -1.60
N ASN A 66 29.27 5.18 -1.93
CA ASN A 66 29.66 5.46 -3.30
C ASN A 66 31.20 5.46 -3.40
N ILE A 67 31.74 4.75 -4.36
CA ILE A 67 33.19 4.62 -4.55
C ILE A 67 33.54 4.88 -6.02
N LEU A 68 34.37 5.88 -6.24
CA LEU A 68 34.94 6.20 -7.55
C LEU A 68 36.15 5.31 -7.81
N VAL A 69 35.92 4.17 -8.44
CA VAL A 69 36.99 3.19 -8.77
C VAL A 69 37.96 3.76 -9.79
N SER A 70 37.47 4.57 -10.70
CA SER A 70 38.29 5.29 -11.67
C SER A 70 37.53 6.55 -12.12
N LYS A 71 38.22 7.46 -12.87
CA LYS A 71 37.57 8.65 -13.46
C LYS A 71 36.35 8.33 -14.33
N LYS A 72 36.16 7.08 -14.71
CA LYS A 72 35.08 6.61 -15.58
C LYS A 72 34.12 5.63 -14.92
N VAL A 73 34.46 5.09 -13.77
CA VAL A 73 33.68 4.03 -13.09
C VAL A 73 33.43 4.42 -11.66
N ASP A 74 32.19 4.47 -11.30
CA ASP A 74 31.66 4.76 -9.99
C ASP A 74 30.72 3.61 -9.57
N ILE A 75 30.90 3.10 -8.38
CA ILE A 75 30.08 2.02 -7.78
C ILE A 75 29.32 2.60 -6.61
N PHE A 76 28.04 2.32 -6.56
CA PHE A 76 27.20 2.71 -5.43
C PHE A 76 26.46 1.50 -4.84
N ALA A 77 26.24 1.56 -3.53
CA ALA A 77 25.46 0.56 -2.82
C ALA A 77 24.61 1.22 -1.72
N THR A 78 23.46 0.63 -1.45
CA THR A 78 22.57 0.98 -0.34
C THR A 78 22.20 -0.31 0.37
N ILE A 79 22.32 -0.31 1.70
CA ILE A 79 21.84 -1.38 2.58
C ILE A 79 20.90 -0.71 3.56
N GLY A 80 19.64 -1.11 3.56
CA GLY A 80 18.63 -0.63 4.49
C GLY A 80 18.00 -1.80 5.25
N PHE A 81 17.84 -1.64 6.53
CA PHE A 81 17.14 -2.58 7.39
C PHE A 81 16.16 -1.83 8.28
N ALA A 82 14.95 -2.37 8.44
CA ALA A 82 14.01 -1.87 9.43
C ALA A 82 13.38 -3.04 10.20
N TYR A 83 13.13 -2.80 11.46
CA TYR A 83 12.35 -3.66 12.34
C TYR A 83 11.20 -2.85 12.91
N MET A 84 10.00 -3.38 12.85
CA MET A 84 8.82 -2.80 13.45
C MET A 84 8.16 -3.81 14.39
N ASN A 85 7.73 -3.34 15.54
CA ASN A 85 6.88 -4.07 16.47
C ASN A 85 5.66 -3.21 16.79
N GLY A 86 4.47 -3.73 16.49
CA GLY A 86 3.22 -3.02 16.68
C GLY A 86 2.22 -3.82 17.51
N HIS A 87 1.50 -3.12 18.38
CA HIS A 87 0.31 -3.63 19.06
C HIS A 87 -0.91 -2.88 18.52
N PHE A 88 -1.93 -3.63 18.12
CA PHE A 88 -3.07 -3.11 17.40
C PHE A 88 -4.40 -3.52 18.03
N GLN A 89 -5.46 -2.89 17.55
CA GLN A 89 -6.84 -3.26 17.84
C GLN A 89 -7.55 -3.60 16.54
N GLU A 90 -8.58 -4.42 16.62
CA GLU A 90 -9.38 -4.73 15.45
C GLU A 90 -10.14 -3.49 14.96
N GLN A 91 -9.99 -3.19 13.65
CA GLN A 91 -10.64 -2.06 12.97
C GLN A 91 -11.73 -2.52 11.98
N GLY A 92 -12.00 -3.83 11.91
CA GLY A 92 -13.04 -4.40 11.05
C GLY A 92 -14.46 -4.02 11.48
N MET A 93 -15.44 -4.39 10.68
CA MET A 93 -16.87 -4.10 10.94
C MET A 93 -17.52 -5.04 11.97
N ASN A 94 -16.74 -5.85 12.68
CA ASN A 94 -17.26 -6.78 13.69
C ASN A 94 -17.51 -6.05 15.01
N ILE A 95 -18.77 -5.83 15.34
CA ILE A 95 -19.19 -5.17 16.58
C ILE A 95 -18.80 -5.95 17.86
N LYS A 96 -18.49 -7.24 17.75
CA LYS A 96 -18.13 -8.07 18.90
C LYS A 96 -16.67 -7.86 19.33
N THR A 97 -15.81 -7.45 18.43
CA THR A 97 -14.34 -7.37 18.63
C THR A 97 -13.76 -6.00 18.32
N ASN A 98 -14.48 -5.16 17.58
CA ASN A 98 -14.08 -3.77 17.33
C ASN A 98 -14.50 -2.88 18.52
N PRO A 99 -13.54 -2.31 19.27
CA PRO A 99 -13.84 -1.53 20.47
C PRO A 99 -14.66 -0.26 20.18
N ILE A 100 -14.46 0.38 19.04
CA ILE A 100 -15.21 1.59 18.65
C ILE A 100 -16.67 1.24 18.42
N LEU A 101 -16.94 0.21 17.62
CA LEU A 101 -18.31 -0.20 17.32
C LEU A 101 -19.03 -0.70 18.57
N ALA A 102 -18.33 -1.45 19.41
CA ALA A 102 -18.86 -1.88 20.71
C ALA A 102 -19.21 -0.69 21.61
N ALA A 103 -18.35 0.34 21.67
CA ALA A 103 -18.59 1.54 22.47
C ALA A 103 -19.75 2.41 21.94
N TYR A 104 -19.96 2.43 20.63
CA TYR A 104 -21.13 3.12 20.05
C TYR A 104 -22.44 2.38 20.33
N ALA A 105 -22.40 1.05 20.36
CA ALA A 105 -23.57 0.23 20.59
C ALA A 105 -23.90 0.03 22.07
N GLN A 106 -22.91 0.18 22.97
CA GLN A 106 -23.09 -0.03 24.41
C GLN A 106 -23.91 1.09 25.03
N SER A 107 -24.80 0.68 25.94
CA SER A 107 -25.60 1.64 26.71
C SER A 107 -24.70 2.43 27.70
N PRO A 108 -24.80 3.77 27.71
CA PRO A 108 -24.00 4.60 28.61
C PRO A 108 -24.32 4.42 30.12
N VAL A 109 -25.39 3.74 30.44
CA VAL A 109 -25.80 3.47 31.84
C VAL A 109 -25.04 2.27 32.42
N LEU A 110 -24.51 1.40 31.56
CA LEU A 110 -23.80 0.19 32.03
C LEU A 110 -22.38 0.55 32.46
N SER A 111 -21.94 0.01 33.58
CA SER A 111 -20.55 0.17 34.03
C SER A 111 -19.65 -0.83 33.30
N PRO A 112 -18.47 -0.40 32.80
CA PRO A 112 -17.50 -1.33 32.24
C PRO A 112 -16.81 -2.20 33.26
N TYR A 113 -16.92 -1.87 34.55
CA TYR A 113 -16.33 -2.60 35.66
C TYR A 113 -17.40 -3.25 36.53
N ASN A 114 -17.05 -4.39 37.13
CA ASN A 114 -17.83 -5.00 38.18
C ASN A 114 -17.91 -4.08 39.39
N LYS A 115 -18.98 -4.25 40.19
CA LYS A 115 -19.18 -3.55 41.45
C LYS A 115 -19.32 -4.56 42.58
N ASP A 116 -18.84 -4.23 43.76
CA ASP A 116 -19.09 -4.99 44.97
C ASP A 116 -20.51 -4.79 45.48
N LYS A 117 -20.84 -5.43 46.61
CA LYS A 117 -22.18 -5.33 47.25
C LYS A 117 -22.49 -3.91 47.75
N ASP A 118 -21.47 -3.13 48.01
CA ASP A 118 -21.58 -1.75 48.51
C ASP A 118 -21.58 -0.71 47.38
N GLY A 119 -21.47 -1.19 46.11
CA GLY A 119 -21.49 -0.36 44.92
C GLY A 119 -20.11 0.20 44.48
N ASN A 120 -19.02 -0.20 45.16
CA ASN A 120 -17.68 0.22 44.81
C ASN A 120 -17.21 -0.47 43.53
N ILE A 121 -16.46 0.24 42.70
CA ILE A 121 -15.93 -0.28 41.44
C ILE A 121 -14.75 -1.20 41.72
N LEU A 122 -14.81 -2.42 41.16
CA LEU A 122 -13.73 -3.41 41.22
C LEU A 122 -12.78 -3.22 40.01
N SER A 123 -11.59 -3.81 40.08
CA SER A 123 -10.61 -3.82 39.00
C SER A 123 -10.94 -4.82 37.86
N THR A 124 -11.97 -5.61 38.01
CA THR A 124 -12.41 -6.60 37.03
C THR A 124 -13.46 -6.02 36.09
N TYR A 125 -13.41 -6.40 34.82
CA TYR A 125 -14.36 -5.94 33.80
C TYR A 125 -15.72 -6.66 33.98
N SER A 126 -16.81 -5.92 33.73
CA SER A 126 -18.14 -6.51 33.69
C SER A 126 -18.28 -7.42 32.46
N PRO A 127 -19.08 -8.51 32.56
CA PRO A 127 -19.38 -9.34 31.41
C PRO A 127 -20.01 -8.55 30.25
N TYR A 128 -19.99 -9.14 29.05
CA TYR A 128 -20.70 -8.56 27.93
C TYR A 128 -22.21 -8.43 28.23
N TYR A 129 -22.81 -7.38 27.70
CA TYR A 129 -24.24 -7.14 27.85
C TYR A 129 -25.04 -8.04 26.92
N PHE A 130 -26.04 -8.72 27.48
CA PHE A 130 -27.03 -9.47 26.71
C PHE A 130 -28.40 -8.82 26.89
N GLY A 131 -28.97 -8.32 25.81
CA GLY A 131 -30.28 -7.68 25.78
C GLY A 131 -31.30 -8.52 25.03
N LYS A 132 -32.53 -8.49 25.50
CA LYS A 132 -33.67 -9.06 24.81
C LYS A 132 -34.60 -7.93 24.35
N CYS A 133 -34.93 -7.95 23.07
CA CYS A 133 -35.98 -7.12 22.48
C CYS A 133 -37.09 -8.03 21.96
N THR A 134 -38.31 -7.51 21.79
CA THR A 134 -39.48 -8.29 21.35
C THR A 134 -39.26 -8.99 20.01
N THR A 135 -38.33 -8.54 19.23
CA THR A 135 -38.06 -9.05 17.88
C THR A 135 -36.65 -9.58 17.67
N MET A 136 -35.71 -9.34 18.61
CA MET A 136 -34.30 -9.70 18.41
C MET A 136 -33.54 -9.76 19.74
N ASP A 137 -32.77 -10.81 19.93
CA ASP A 137 -31.74 -10.89 20.97
C ASP A 137 -30.45 -10.24 20.47
N PHE A 138 -29.78 -9.44 21.29
CA PHE A 138 -28.51 -8.80 20.94
C PHE A 138 -27.52 -8.93 22.09
N ALA A 139 -26.26 -9.01 21.74
CA ALA A 139 -25.15 -9.05 22.68
C ALA A 139 -24.05 -8.08 22.27
N ILE A 140 -23.54 -7.31 23.22
CA ILE A 140 -22.52 -6.28 22.99
C ILE A 140 -21.38 -6.55 23.96
N SER A 141 -20.17 -6.68 23.42
CA SER A 141 -18.93 -6.84 24.18
C SER A 141 -18.64 -5.61 25.03
N ASN A 142 -17.94 -5.81 26.11
CA ASN A 142 -17.43 -4.70 26.92
C ASN A 142 -16.30 -3.98 26.18
N PRO A 143 -16.47 -2.74 25.75
CA PRO A 143 -15.47 -2.05 24.90
C PRO A 143 -14.12 -1.87 25.58
N LEU A 144 -14.12 -1.61 26.88
CA LEU A 144 -12.90 -1.42 27.65
C LEU A 144 -12.15 -2.75 27.86
N ALA A 145 -12.87 -3.83 28.03
CA ALA A 145 -12.29 -5.17 28.05
C ALA A 145 -11.66 -5.54 26.70
N ILE A 146 -12.31 -5.21 25.58
CA ILE A 146 -11.70 -5.42 24.25
C ILE A 146 -10.33 -4.73 24.19
N VAL A 147 -10.27 -3.44 24.50
CA VAL A 147 -9.02 -2.66 24.41
C VAL A 147 -7.90 -3.25 25.27
N ASN A 148 -8.23 -3.78 26.47
CA ASN A 148 -7.20 -4.17 27.43
C ASN A 148 -6.91 -5.68 27.47
N THR A 149 -7.74 -6.53 26.86
CA THR A 149 -7.56 -7.98 26.92
C THR A 149 -7.38 -8.66 25.57
N LEU A 150 -7.81 -8.02 24.47
CA LEU A 150 -7.49 -8.50 23.13
C LEU A 150 -6.02 -8.21 22.86
N ASP A 151 -5.25 -9.25 22.52
CA ASP A 151 -3.85 -9.11 22.14
C ASP A 151 -3.71 -9.29 20.63
N ALA A 152 -3.29 -8.24 19.94
CA ALA A 152 -2.97 -8.28 18.53
C ALA A 152 -1.66 -7.57 18.29
N HIS A 153 -0.66 -8.31 17.80
CA HIS A 153 0.65 -7.76 17.52
C HIS A 153 1.17 -8.17 16.15
N ASN A 154 2.00 -7.32 15.61
CA ASN A 154 2.67 -7.51 14.34
C ASN A 154 4.16 -7.21 14.51
N ARG A 155 5.02 -8.12 14.01
CA ARG A 155 6.47 -7.94 13.92
C ARG A 155 6.87 -7.99 12.47
N GLN A 156 7.47 -6.92 11.99
CA GLN A 156 7.85 -6.77 10.60
C GLN A 156 9.37 -6.54 10.49
N TYR A 157 9.99 -7.20 9.52
CA TYR A 157 11.39 -7.04 9.16
C TYR A 157 11.48 -6.65 7.69
N ASP A 158 12.14 -5.54 7.40
CA ASP A 158 12.38 -5.06 6.05
C ASP A 158 13.87 -5.06 5.75
N LEU A 159 14.26 -5.66 4.63
CA LEU A 159 15.61 -5.60 4.10
C LEU A 159 15.57 -5.00 2.69
N ASN A 160 16.31 -3.93 2.48
CA ASN A 160 16.45 -3.27 1.20
C ASN A 160 17.93 -3.22 0.80
N LEU A 161 18.26 -3.91 -0.27
CA LEU A 161 19.60 -3.94 -0.84
C LEU A 161 19.58 -3.36 -2.24
N ARG A 162 20.50 -2.46 -2.54
CA ARG A 162 20.70 -1.92 -3.87
C ARG A 162 22.18 -1.79 -4.16
N ALA A 163 22.60 -2.20 -5.33
CA ALA A 163 23.96 -1.99 -5.81
C ALA A 163 23.93 -1.63 -7.29
N GLY A 164 24.88 -0.83 -7.72
CA GLY A 164 24.98 -0.47 -9.12
C GLY A 164 26.33 0.13 -9.49
N VAL A 165 26.50 0.24 -10.78
CA VAL A 165 27.71 0.77 -11.41
C VAL A 165 27.32 1.82 -12.43
N ASN A 166 27.97 2.97 -12.38
CA ASN A 166 27.94 3.99 -13.41
C ASN A 166 29.24 3.93 -14.20
N TYR A 167 29.13 3.83 -15.53
CA TYR A 167 30.27 3.86 -16.44
C TYR A 167 30.17 5.05 -17.38
N THR A 168 31.12 5.97 -17.32
CA THR A 168 31.18 7.21 -18.11
C THR A 168 32.32 7.11 -19.14
N PRO A 169 32.10 6.46 -20.31
CA PRO A 169 33.14 6.30 -21.31
C PRO A 169 33.57 7.64 -21.94
N LEU A 170 32.61 8.54 -22.13
CA LEU A 170 32.76 9.84 -22.75
C LEU A 170 32.02 10.92 -21.94
N PRO A 171 32.47 12.18 -21.96
CA PRO A 171 31.74 13.28 -21.35
C PRO A 171 30.31 13.36 -21.87
N GLY A 172 29.36 13.35 -20.94
CA GLY A 172 27.94 13.40 -21.22
C GLY A 172 27.26 12.06 -21.48
N LEU A 173 27.97 10.94 -21.62
CA LEU A 173 27.41 9.59 -21.78
C LEU A 173 27.68 8.75 -20.53
N VAL A 174 26.62 8.29 -19.88
CA VAL A 174 26.68 7.45 -18.68
C VAL A 174 25.84 6.20 -18.89
N PHE A 175 26.44 5.04 -18.72
CA PHE A 175 25.76 3.76 -18.61
C PHE A 175 25.58 3.43 -17.14
N THR A 176 24.37 3.08 -16.73
CA THR A 176 24.05 2.65 -15.38
C THR A 176 23.51 1.24 -15.39
N GLY A 177 24.12 0.35 -14.62
CA GLY A 177 23.56 -0.96 -14.27
C GLY A 177 23.26 -1.02 -12.79
N MET A 178 22.04 -1.42 -12.40
CA MET A 178 21.61 -1.48 -11.02
C MET A 178 20.79 -2.73 -10.76
N ILE A 179 21.06 -3.38 -9.65
CA ILE A 179 20.26 -4.46 -9.07
C ILE A 179 19.74 -4.00 -7.71
N GLY A 180 18.48 -4.31 -7.42
CA GLY A 180 17.85 -4.06 -6.13
C GLY A 180 17.11 -5.30 -5.65
N MET A 181 17.14 -5.53 -4.36
CA MET A 181 16.38 -6.58 -3.68
C MET A 181 15.64 -5.95 -2.50
N TYR A 182 14.36 -6.24 -2.39
CA TYR A 182 13.56 -5.93 -1.22
C TYR A 182 13.00 -7.24 -0.66
N TYR A 183 13.15 -7.43 0.63
CA TYR A 183 12.57 -8.56 1.36
C TYR A 183 11.85 -8.02 2.58
N ASN A 184 10.61 -8.42 2.74
CA ASN A 184 9.79 -8.14 3.90
C ASN A 184 9.30 -9.47 4.49
N TYR A 185 9.43 -9.59 5.79
CA TYR A 185 8.86 -10.67 6.59
C TYR A 185 7.93 -10.06 7.63
N ASP A 186 6.71 -10.55 7.66
CA ASP A 186 5.63 -10.06 8.52
C ASP A 186 5.07 -11.23 9.34
N ASN A 187 5.00 -11.06 10.66
CA ASN A 187 4.48 -12.04 11.59
C ASN A 187 3.38 -11.41 12.44
N GLU A 188 2.16 -11.83 12.17
CA GLU A 188 0.97 -11.36 12.85
C GLU A 188 0.46 -12.41 13.84
N ALA A 189 0.06 -12.00 15.03
CA ALA A 189 -0.67 -12.84 15.95
C ALA A 189 -1.80 -12.06 16.61
N MET A 190 -2.94 -12.71 16.80
CA MET A 190 -4.08 -12.14 17.48
C MET A 190 -4.72 -13.18 18.38
N PHE A 191 -5.03 -12.78 19.60
CA PHE A 191 -5.81 -13.57 20.55
C PHE A 191 -7.02 -12.77 21.02
N ILE A 192 -8.20 -13.35 20.86
CA ILE A 192 -9.46 -12.81 21.37
C ILE A 192 -9.87 -13.68 22.56
N PRO A 193 -9.78 -13.18 23.80
CA PRO A 193 -10.23 -13.89 24.98
C PRO A 193 -11.76 -13.84 25.12
N GLY A 194 -12.34 -14.58 26.02
CA GLY A 194 -13.77 -14.53 26.28
C GLY A 194 -14.31 -15.74 27.08
N LEU A 195 -13.47 -16.77 27.19
CA LEU A 195 -13.89 -18.00 27.89
C LEU A 195 -13.98 -17.78 29.40
N THR A 196 -12.99 -17.13 29.99
CA THR A 196 -12.87 -16.98 31.46
C THR A 196 -13.78 -15.88 31.99
N ASP A 197 -13.68 -14.69 31.44
CA ASP A 197 -14.32 -13.49 32.00
C ASP A 197 -15.66 -13.13 31.34
N LYS A 198 -15.99 -13.77 30.24
CA LYS A 198 -17.20 -13.52 29.43
C LYS A 198 -17.41 -12.02 29.09
N THR A 199 -16.33 -11.31 28.89
CA THR A 199 -16.35 -9.85 28.60
C THR A 199 -16.55 -9.55 27.14
N ILE A 200 -16.15 -10.49 26.25
CA ILE A 200 -16.29 -10.41 24.82
C ILE A 200 -17.33 -11.41 24.34
N VAL A 201 -18.23 -10.95 23.45
CA VAL A 201 -19.31 -11.79 22.90
C VAL A 201 -18.71 -12.88 22.02
N PRO A 202 -19.09 -14.16 22.21
CA PRO A 202 -18.64 -15.24 21.36
C PRO A 202 -18.96 -15.01 19.89
N ILE A 203 -18.01 -15.35 19.02
CA ILE A 203 -18.18 -15.24 17.57
C ILE A 203 -18.84 -16.50 17.05
N SER A 204 -20.04 -16.38 16.51
CA SER A 204 -20.78 -17.49 15.91
C SER A 204 -20.91 -17.29 14.41
N ASP A 205 -20.55 -18.32 13.66
CA ASP A 205 -20.69 -18.40 12.21
C ASP A 205 -21.05 -19.82 11.76
N THR A 206 -20.92 -20.11 10.48
CA THR A 206 -21.21 -21.43 9.89
C THR A 206 -20.33 -22.57 10.44
N TYR A 207 -19.25 -22.25 11.12
CA TYR A 207 -18.28 -23.19 11.69
C TYR A 207 -18.44 -23.38 13.20
N GLY A 208 -19.52 -22.85 13.76
CA GLY A 208 -19.83 -22.97 15.20
C GLY A 208 -19.49 -21.69 15.98
N THR A 209 -19.50 -21.83 17.31
CA THR A 209 -19.26 -20.72 18.24
C THR A 209 -17.84 -20.75 18.76
N ALA A 210 -17.12 -19.64 18.59
CA ALA A 210 -15.81 -19.38 19.18
C ALA A 210 -16.00 -18.59 20.50
N ASN A 211 -15.72 -19.21 21.64
CA ASN A 211 -15.70 -18.51 22.93
C ASN A 211 -14.39 -17.71 23.11
N ASN A 212 -13.31 -18.23 22.59
CA ASN A 212 -12.06 -17.53 22.38
C ASN A 212 -11.47 -17.93 21.04
N MET A 213 -10.53 -17.13 20.50
CA MET A 213 -9.98 -17.33 19.17
C MET A 213 -8.50 -16.96 19.13
N VAL A 214 -7.71 -17.82 18.49
CA VAL A 214 -6.29 -17.60 18.17
C VAL A 214 -6.16 -17.43 16.66
N ARG A 215 -5.45 -16.43 16.24
CA ARG A 215 -5.05 -16.25 14.84
C ARG A 215 -3.55 -16.01 14.77
N SER A 216 -2.86 -16.67 13.84
CA SER A 216 -1.44 -16.48 13.59
C SER A 216 -1.20 -16.49 12.10
N GLY A 217 -0.50 -15.49 11.59
CA GLY A 217 -0.22 -15.31 10.18
C GLY A 217 1.24 -14.99 9.94
N VAL A 218 1.76 -15.46 8.81
CA VAL A 218 3.10 -15.14 8.31
C VAL A 218 2.99 -14.66 6.89
N GLY A 219 3.55 -13.49 6.63
CA GLY A 219 3.62 -12.88 5.32
C GLY A 219 5.07 -12.74 4.85
N GLU A 220 5.35 -13.06 3.60
CA GLU A 220 6.64 -12.83 2.98
C GLU A 220 6.46 -12.09 1.65
N THR A 221 7.20 -11.01 1.47
CA THR A 221 7.28 -10.30 0.19
C THR A 221 8.71 -10.24 -0.27
N SER A 222 8.99 -10.71 -1.47
CA SER A 222 10.31 -10.59 -2.08
C SER A 222 10.22 -9.95 -3.46
N ASN A 223 11.02 -8.90 -3.68
CA ASN A 223 11.12 -8.20 -4.95
C ASN A 223 12.57 -8.23 -5.42
N LEU A 224 12.76 -8.53 -6.69
CA LEU A 224 14.04 -8.35 -7.37
C LEU A 224 13.85 -7.34 -8.50
N TYR A 225 14.65 -6.30 -8.51
CA TYR A 225 14.63 -5.24 -9.49
C TYR A 225 15.96 -5.14 -10.23
N LEU A 226 15.93 -5.10 -11.54
CA LEU A 226 17.08 -4.85 -12.40
C LEU A 226 16.80 -3.65 -13.29
N ASN A 227 17.75 -2.74 -13.39
CA ASN A 227 17.68 -1.60 -14.31
C ASN A 227 19.00 -1.42 -15.05
N LEU A 228 18.91 -1.32 -16.36
CA LEU A 228 20.04 -1.01 -17.24
C LEU A 228 19.65 0.18 -18.09
N ASN A 229 20.43 1.26 -18.06
CA ASN A 229 20.15 2.43 -18.86
C ASN A 229 21.42 3.13 -19.38
N ALA A 230 21.24 3.87 -20.46
CA ALA A 230 22.21 4.79 -21.01
C ALA A 230 21.62 6.21 -20.99
N ARG A 231 22.34 7.15 -20.41
CA ARG A 231 21.98 8.56 -20.36
C ARG A 231 23.00 9.37 -21.17
N TYR A 232 22.49 10.23 -22.02
CA TYR A 232 23.30 11.16 -22.80
C TYR A 232 22.83 12.59 -22.58
N SER A 233 23.76 13.48 -22.22
CA SER A 233 23.47 14.90 -22.01
C SER A 233 24.57 15.71 -22.69
N LYS A 234 24.19 16.58 -23.63
CA LYS A 234 25.15 17.44 -24.36
C LYS A 234 24.51 18.72 -24.79
N MET A 235 25.32 19.80 -24.72
CA MET A 235 25.02 21.10 -25.32
C MET A 235 25.86 21.27 -26.57
N PHE A 236 25.22 21.58 -27.71
CA PHE A 236 25.85 21.85 -29.00
C PHE A 236 25.72 23.34 -29.34
N ASN A 237 26.77 23.93 -29.80
CA ASN A 237 26.80 25.32 -30.25
C ASN A 237 26.20 26.33 -29.26
N ARG A 238 26.12 26.02 -27.97
CA ARG A 238 25.51 26.82 -26.89
C ARG A 238 24.02 27.15 -27.07
N ILE A 239 23.37 26.61 -28.11
CA ILE A 239 21.94 26.86 -28.42
C ILE A 239 21.09 25.58 -28.46
N HIS A 240 21.72 24.42 -28.60
CA HIS A 240 21.03 23.14 -28.66
C HIS A 240 21.40 22.31 -27.46
N GLN A 241 20.45 22.00 -26.61
CA GLN A 241 20.65 21.11 -25.48
C GLN A 241 19.84 19.82 -25.70
N LEU A 242 20.51 18.69 -25.64
CA LEU A 242 19.89 17.36 -25.71
C LEU A 242 20.17 16.60 -24.45
N ASN A 243 19.09 16.10 -23.82
CA ASN A 243 19.16 15.10 -22.76
C ASN A 243 18.35 13.90 -23.21
N ALA A 244 18.94 12.73 -23.21
CA ALA A 244 18.28 11.50 -23.61
C ALA A 244 18.62 10.38 -22.63
N ILE A 245 17.67 9.48 -22.38
CA ILE A 245 17.86 8.26 -21.65
C ILE A 245 17.12 7.13 -22.37
N ALA A 246 17.75 5.99 -22.48
CA ALA A 246 17.12 4.77 -22.93
C ALA A 246 17.53 3.62 -22.02
N GLY A 247 16.60 2.71 -21.72
CA GLY A 247 16.90 1.63 -20.80
C GLY A 247 15.88 0.51 -20.83
N ALA A 248 16.19 -0.50 -20.02
CA ALA A 248 15.33 -1.62 -19.73
C ALA A 248 15.30 -1.89 -18.23
N GLN A 249 14.15 -2.30 -17.73
CA GLN A 249 13.97 -2.64 -16.33
C GLN A 249 13.08 -3.87 -16.17
N ILE A 250 13.38 -4.65 -15.15
CA ILE A 250 12.65 -5.87 -14.82
C ILE A 250 12.36 -5.81 -13.33
N LEU A 251 11.13 -6.14 -12.94
CA LEU A 251 10.70 -6.35 -11.57
C LEU A 251 10.05 -7.73 -11.46
N THR A 252 10.56 -8.54 -10.55
CA THR A 252 9.91 -9.78 -10.14
C THR A 252 9.41 -9.63 -8.71
N THR A 253 8.18 -10.05 -8.46
CA THR A 253 7.55 -9.96 -7.15
C THR A 253 6.97 -11.33 -6.77
N LYS A 254 7.25 -11.76 -5.54
CA LYS A 254 6.58 -12.88 -4.89
C LYS A 254 6.01 -12.39 -3.56
N ASN A 255 4.72 -12.59 -3.37
CA ASN A 255 4.03 -12.42 -2.10
C ASN A 255 3.48 -13.78 -1.67
N GLU A 256 3.77 -14.17 -0.46
CA GLU A 256 3.28 -15.38 0.17
C GLU A 256 2.67 -15.02 1.50
N PHE A 257 1.53 -15.58 1.79
CA PHE A 257 0.83 -15.32 3.04
C PHE A 257 0.14 -16.61 3.49
N ASP A 258 0.44 -17.03 4.70
CA ASP A 258 -0.17 -18.18 5.36
C ASP A 258 -0.76 -17.74 6.69
N VAL A 259 -2.00 -18.14 6.96
CA VAL A 259 -2.67 -17.82 8.21
C VAL A 259 -3.44 -19.02 8.74
N GLY A 260 -3.31 -19.23 10.02
CA GLY A 260 -4.11 -20.18 10.79
C GLY A 260 -5.02 -19.45 11.77
N GLU A 261 -6.25 -19.91 11.86
CA GLU A 261 -7.25 -19.53 12.86
C GLU A 261 -7.67 -20.77 13.62
N GLY A 262 -7.74 -20.67 14.93
CA GLY A 262 -8.22 -21.72 15.79
C GLY A 262 -9.17 -21.19 16.88
N ARG A 263 -10.08 -22.02 17.35
CA ARG A 263 -11.16 -21.66 18.26
C ARG A 263 -11.16 -22.54 19.47
N ASN A 264 -11.67 -22.01 20.58
CA ASN A 264 -11.95 -22.74 21.82
C ASN A 264 -10.69 -23.44 22.33
N THR A 265 -9.71 -22.67 22.81
CA THR A 265 -8.64 -23.19 23.67
C THR A 265 -9.25 -23.59 25.03
N ASP A 266 -8.59 -24.45 25.80
CA ASP A 266 -9.07 -24.91 27.09
C ASP A 266 -9.27 -23.76 28.10
N ASN A 267 -8.51 -22.69 27.97
CA ASN A 267 -8.62 -21.44 28.72
C ASN A 267 -7.97 -20.28 27.99
N ASP A 268 -8.19 -19.04 28.45
CA ASP A 268 -7.65 -17.83 27.83
C ASP A 268 -6.13 -17.63 28.07
N PHE A 269 -5.48 -18.54 28.79
CA PHE A 269 -4.03 -18.49 29.02
C PHE A 269 -3.23 -19.15 27.87
N TYR A 270 -3.77 -20.19 27.24
CA TYR A 270 -3.09 -20.90 26.14
C TYR A 270 -3.44 -20.33 24.78
N GLN A 271 -2.61 -19.42 24.29
CA GLN A 271 -2.86 -18.60 23.09
C GLN A 271 -2.19 -19.15 21.82
N THR A 272 -2.09 -20.46 21.68
CA THR A 272 -1.47 -21.08 20.50
C THR A 272 -2.48 -21.91 19.70
N LEU A 273 -2.30 -21.97 18.39
CA LEU A 273 -3.13 -22.77 17.50
C LEU A 273 -3.19 -24.25 17.89
N GLY A 274 -2.08 -24.77 18.43
CA GLY A 274 -1.99 -26.16 18.87
C GLY A 274 -2.95 -26.50 20.02
N ASN A 275 -3.33 -25.53 20.83
CA ASN A 275 -4.23 -25.70 21.98
C ASN A 275 -5.73 -25.47 21.67
N THR A 276 -6.05 -25.13 20.41
CA THR A 276 -7.44 -24.96 19.99
C THR A 276 -8.09 -26.29 19.63
N GLN A 277 -9.41 -26.35 19.61
CA GLN A 277 -10.16 -27.54 19.18
C GLN A 277 -9.81 -27.88 17.72
N ALA A 278 -9.56 -29.15 17.44
CA ALA A 278 -9.06 -29.59 16.13
C ALA A 278 -10.03 -29.30 14.97
N ASP A 279 -11.32 -29.48 15.20
CA ASP A 279 -12.41 -29.20 14.27
C ASP A 279 -12.66 -27.70 14.06
N GLY A 280 -12.23 -26.88 15.01
CA GLY A 280 -12.29 -25.41 14.94
C GLY A 280 -11.13 -24.74 14.22
N ARG A 281 -10.12 -25.50 13.75
CA ARG A 281 -8.96 -24.95 13.05
C ARG A 281 -9.23 -24.70 11.57
N ARG A 282 -8.77 -23.56 11.09
CA ARG A 282 -8.84 -23.15 9.69
C ARG A 282 -7.47 -22.66 9.25
N PHE A 283 -7.10 -23.04 8.04
CA PHE A 283 -5.84 -22.60 7.42
C PHE A 283 -6.16 -22.09 6.04
N TYR A 284 -5.63 -20.93 5.70
CA TYR A 284 -5.72 -20.35 4.38
C TYR A 284 -4.44 -19.57 4.08
N GLY A 285 -4.14 -19.49 2.81
CA GLY A 285 -2.98 -18.78 2.34
C GLY A 285 -2.98 -18.66 0.84
N TYR A 286 -2.05 -17.89 0.34
CA TYR A 286 -1.86 -17.73 -1.08
C TYR A 286 -0.40 -17.45 -1.42
N VAL A 287 -0.02 -17.82 -2.63
CA VAL A 287 1.23 -17.39 -3.25
C VAL A 287 0.89 -16.60 -4.50
N ASN A 288 1.26 -15.34 -4.51
CA ASN A 288 1.08 -14.45 -5.64
C ASN A 288 2.43 -14.10 -6.25
N LYS A 289 2.61 -14.41 -7.53
CA LYS A 289 3.84 -14.09 -8.28
C LYS A 289 3.49 -13.32 -9.53
N TRP A 290 4.18 -12.22 -9.77
CA TRP A 290 4.06 -11.51 -11.02
C TRP A 290 5.38 -10.88 -11.40
N ASN A 291 5.57 -10.70 -12.71
CA ASN A 291 6.73 -10.11 -13.29
C ASN A 291 6.31 -8.93 -14.16
N TRP A 292 7.11 -7.89 -14.13
CA TRP A 292 6.95 -6.74 -14.99
C TRP A 292 8.29 -6.42 -15.67
N MET A 293 8.21 -6.02 -16.93
CA MET A 293 9.36 -5.64 -17.74
C MET A 293 8.99 -4.41 -18.55
N SER A 294 9.92 -3.47 -18.64
CA SER A 294 9.73 -2.25 -19.42
C SER A 294 10.99 -1.90 -20.19
N TYR A 295 10.82 -1.57 -21.44
CA TYR A 295 11.80 -0.85 -22.24
C TYR A 295 11.33 0.59 -22.34
N TYR A 296 12.20 1.55 -22.06
CA TYR A 296 11.84 2.96 -22.06
C TYR A 296 12.87 3.83 -22.74
N GLY A 297 12.39 4.90 -23.31
CA GLY A 297 13.20 5.96 -23.90
C GLY A 297 12.58 7.31 -23.63
N HIS A 298 13.41 8.29 -23.31
CA HIS A 298 13.02 9.67 -23.12
C HIS A 298 14.07 10.57 -23.74
N ALA A 299 13.64 11.62 -24.40
CA ALA A 299 14.52 12.66 -24.94
C ALA A 299 13.90 14.04 -24.73
N ASP A 300 14.69 14.94 -24.15
CA ASP A 300 14.42 16.37 -24.08
C ASP A 300 15.37 17.11 -24.99
N TYR A 301 14.80 17.95 -25.83
CA TYR A 301 15.55 18.84 -26.70
C TYR A 301 15.14 20.29 -26.46
N THR A 302 16.10 21.14 -26.11
CA THR A 302 15.87 22.55 -25.89
C THR A 302 16.65 23.36 -26.95
N TYR A 303 15.92 24.22 -27.65
CA TYR A 303 16.47 25.12 -28.63
C TYR A 303 16.53 26.55 -28.08
N ASN A 304 17.76 27.08 -27.97
CA ASN A 304 18.08 28.48 -27.64
C ASN A 304 17.31 29.02 -26.41
N ASN A 305 16.99 28.17 -25.43
CA ASN A 305 16.10 28.49 -24.31
C ASN A 305 14.74 29.09 -24.75
N LEU A 306 14.29 28.82 -25.96
CA LEU A 306 13.06 29.33 -26.56
C LEU A 306 11.98 28.25 -26.60
N VAL A 307 12.33 27.05 -27.04
CA VAL A 307 11.42 25.94 -27.17
C VAL A 307 12.07 24.69 -26.59
N GLN A 308 11.32 23.95 -25.80
CA GLN A 308 11.68 22.63 -25.34
C GLN A 308 10.66 21.62 -25.88
N ALA A 309 11.15 20.56 -26.48
CA ALA A 309 10.36 19.41 -26.89
C ALA A 309 10.78 18.20 -26.09
N SER A 310 9.82 17.42 -25.60
CA SER A 310 10.05 16.16 -24.90
C SER A 310 9.30 15.02 -25.60
N VAL A 311 9.92 13.86 -25.67
CA VAL A 311 9.31 12.63 -26.20
C VAL A 311 9.62 11.50 -25.22
N ASN A 312 8.60 10.77 -24.86
CA ASN A 312 8.73 9.54 -24.07
C ASN A 312 8.07 8.38 -24.81
N VAL A 313 8.67 7.23 -24.71
CA VAL A 313 8.09 5.96 -25.14
C VAL A 313 8.42 4.90 -24.10
N SER A 314 7.41 4.19 -23.60
CA SER A 314 7.64 2.94 -22.88
C SER A 314 6.92 1.78 -23.55
N VAL A 315 7.53 0.61 -23.46
CA VAL A 315 6.96 -0.67 -23.87
C VAL A 315 6.94 -1.55 -22.65
N ASP A 316 5.77 -1.65 -22.03
CA ASP A 316 5.58 -2.32 -20.77
C ASP A 316 4.91 -3.67 -20.95
N GLY A 317 5.44 -4.68 -20.27
CA GLY A 317 4.89 -6.03 -20.24
C GLY A 317 4.71 -6.52 -18.81
N ALA A 318 3.58 -7.20 -18.55
CA ALA A 318 3.30 -7.77 -17.25
C ALA A 318 2.74 -9.19 -17.39
N SER A 319 3.08 -10.06 -16.43
CA SER A 319 2.53 -11.41 -16.36
C SER A 319 1.09 -11.46 -15.81
N SER A 320 0.60 -10.35 -15.26
CA SER A 320 -0.72 -10.24 -14.63
C SER A 320 -1.88 -10.46 -15.59
N THR A 321 -1.71 -10.15 -16.89
CA THR A 321 -2.75 -10.38 -17.92
C THR A 321 -2.98 -11.86 -18.25
N GLY A 322 -2.09 -12.75 -17.83
CA GLY A 322 -2.16 -14.18 -18.17
C GLY A 322 -1.40 -14.56 -19.45
N THR A 323 -1.50 -15.83 -19.85
CA THR A 323 -0.72 -16.39 -20.97
C THR A 323 -1.35 -16.16 -22.34
N SER A 324 -2.66 -15.91 -22.39
CA SER A 324 -3.43 -15.82 -23.64
C SER A 324 -3.61 -14.41 -24.17
N ALA A 325 -3.30 -13.38 -23.37
CA ALA A 325 -3.39 -11.97 -23.76
C ALA A 325 -2.05 -11.43 -24.25
N ASN A 326 -2.10 -10.33 -25.01
CA ASN A 326 -0.89 -9.58 -25.33
C ASN A 326 -0.24 -9.09 -24.03
N ARG A 327 1.07 -9.29 -23.90
CA ARG A 327 1.81 -8.92 -22.69
C ARG A 327 2.45 -7.55 -22.77
N PHE A 328 2.77 -7.06 -23.98
CA PHE A 328 3.48 -5.81 -24.19
C PHE A 328 2.57 -4.75 -24.81
N TYR A 329 2.59 -3.57 -24.21
CA TYR A 329 1.83 -2.41 -24.62
C TYR A 329 2.73 -1.19 -24.71
N VAL A 330 2.45 -0.32 -25.68
CA VAL A 330 3.27 0.87 -25.96
C VAL A 330 2.55 2.11 -25.43
N TYR A 331 3.29 2.93 -24.68
CA TYR A 331 2.80 4.15 -24.07
C TYR A 331 3.68 5.34 -24.50
N PRO A 332 3.33 6.01 -25.60
CA PRO A 332 4.02 7.21 -26.06
C PRO A 332 3.48 8.45 -25.32
N SER A 333 4.38 9.45 -25.16
CA SER A 333 3.97 10.81 -24.79
C SER A 333 4.87 11.84 -25.46
N VAL A 334 4.30 13.00 -25.74
CA VAL A 334 5.00 14.15 -26.30
C VAL A 334 4.64 15.40 -25.51
N GLY A 335 5.63 16.28 -25.34
CA GLY A 335 5.45 17.55 -24.67
C GLY A 335 6.17 18.66 -25.44
N LEU A 336 5.57 19.84 -25.46
CA LEU A 336 6.14 21.06 -26.01
C LEU A 336 6.00 22.18 -24.98
N VAL A 337 7.09 22.91 -24.76
CA VAL A 337 7.11 24.08 -23.90
C VAL A 337 7.69 25.24 -24.66
N TRP A 338 6.92 26.31 -24.81
CA TRP A 338 7.44 27.57 -25.27
C TRP A 338 7.91 28.41 -24.07
N LEU A 339 9.18 28.77 -24.07
CA LEU A 339 9.83 29.56 -23.04
C LEU A 339 9.85 31.02 -23.46
N GLY A 340 8.79 31.77 -23.18
CA GLY A 340 8.60 33.12 -23.68
C GLY A 340 9.72 34.10 -23.31
N LYS A 341 10.40 33.89 -22.18
CA LYS A 341 11.56 34.71 -21.80
C LYS A 341 12.79 34.54 -22.73
N GLY A 342 12.87 33.43 -23.46
CA GLY A 342 13.86 33.21 -24.49
C GLY A 342 13.58 34.00 -25.79
N TRP A 343 12.36 34.54 -25.99
CA TRP A 343 11.98 35.32 -27.14
C TRP A 343 12.47 36.74 -27.01
N LYS A 344 13.18 37.24 -28.03
CA LYS A 344 13.85 38.54 -28.01
C LYS A 344 13.01 39.73 -27.50
N PRO A 345 11.71 39.89 -27.89
CA PRO A 345 10.89 40.98 -27.38
C PRO A 345 10.60 40.92 -25.90
N LEU A 346 10.58 39.71 -25.30
CA LEU A 346 10.30 39.51 -23.88
C LEU A 346 11.57 39.36 -23.02
N GLN A 347 12.73 39.16 -23.67
CA GLN A 347 13.99 38.89 -22.99
C GLN A 347 14.38 39.99 -21.99
N ASN A 348 14.20 41.25 -22.36
CA ASN A 348 14.57 42.42 -21.57
C ASN A 348 13.36 43.01 -20.77
N SER A 349 12.20 42.38 -20.80
CA SER A 349 11.04 42.85 -20.03
C SER A 349 11.31 42.78 -18.55
N GLU A 350 11.20 43.91 -17.83
CA GLU A 350 11.31 43.97 -16.39
C GLU A 350 10.02 43.50 -15.69
N TRP A 351 8.89 43.51 -16.42
CA TRP A 351 7.57 43.21 -15.89
C TRP A 351 7.27 41.71 -15.95
N ILE A 352 7.74 41.02 -17.02
CA ILE A 352 7.54 39.59 -17.26
C ILE A 352 8.83 38.87 -16.92
N ASN A 353 8.84 38.11 -15.84
CA ASN A 353 10.02 37.34 -15.40
C ASN A 353 9.99 35.91 -15.93
N LYS A 354 8.80 35.33 -16.10
CA LYS A 354 8.56 34.01 -16.67
C LYS A 354 7.27 34.04 -17.47
N LEU A 355 7.30 33.44 -18.64
CA LEU A 355 6.12 33.15 -19.44
C LEU A 355 6.38 31.83 -20.15
N ASN A 356 5.73 30.76 -19.71
CA ASN A 356 5.84 29.46 -20.34
C ASN A 356 4.45 28.97 -20.75
N VAL A 357 4.35 28.51 -21.99
CA VAL A 357 3.17 27.81 -22.47
C VAL A 357 3.53 26.34 -22.68
N ARG A 358 2.78 25.45 -22.06
CA ARG A 358 3.01 24.00 -22.07
C ARG A 358 1.87 23.30 -22.77
N ALA A 359 2.18 22.30 -23.58
CA ALA A 359 1.21 21.40 -24.19
C ALA A 359 1.79 19.98 -24.14
N GLU A 360 1.09 19.07 -23.52
CA GLU A 360 1.51 17.70 -23.34
C GLU A 360 0.37 16.75 -23.69
N TYR A 361 0.68 15.69 -24.41
CA TYR A 361 -0.23 14.61 -24.69
C TYR A 361 0.47 13.27 -24.48
N GLY A 362 -0.16 12.36 -23.75
CA GLY A 362 0.43 11.07 -23.48
C GLY A 362 -0.58 9.98 -23.20
N LEU A 363 -0.12 8.76 -23.45
CA LEU A 363 -0.81 7.54 -23.05
C LEU A 363 -0.10 6.93 -21.86
N THR A 364 -0.86 6.55 -20.84
CA THR A 364 -0.38 5.75 -19.72
C THR A 364 -1.23 4.51 -19.55
N GLY A 365 -0.68 3.46 -18.95
CA GLY A 365 -1.40 2.22 -18.71
C GLY A 365 -1.25 1.74 -17.29
N ASN A 366 -2.25 1.01 -16.82
CA ASN A 366 -2.19 0.31 -15.55
C ASN A 366 -2.08 -1.19 -15.80
N THR A 367 -0.91 -1.76 -15.47
CA THR A 367 -0.63 -3.20 -15.56
C THR A 367 -0.56 -3.86 -14.18
N ARG A 368 -0.74 -3.07 -13.10
CA ARG A 368 -0.68 -3.53 -11.71
C ARG A 368 -2.06 -3.89 -11.20
N PHE A 369 -2.53 -5.04 -11.57
CA PHE A 369 -3.74 -5.66 -11.04
C PHE A 369 -3.40 -7.09 -10.59
N ALA A 370 -4.34 -7.78 -9.93
CA ALA A 370 -4.08 -9.11 -9.37
C ALA A 370 -3.52 -10.07 -10.43
N SER A 371 -2.58 -10.91 -10.02
CA SER A 371 -1.91 -11.85 -10.92
C SER A 371 -2.89 -12.80 -11.57
N ASN A 372 -2.63 -13.11 -12.85
CA ASN A 372 -3.37 -14.12 -13.59
C ASN A 372 -4.89 -13.87 -13.69
N MET A 373 -5.36 -12.62 -13.64
CA MET A 373 -6.81 -12.33 -13.76
C MET A 373 -7.44 -12.84 -15.05
N GLY A 374 -6.64 -13.01 -16.10
CA GLY A 374 -7.07 -13.61 -17.37
C GLY A 374 -7.11 -15.15 -17.38
N THR A 375 -6.87 -15.83 -16.27
CA THR A 375 -6.81 -17.29 -16.19
C THR A 375 -7.95 -17.87 -15.36
N PHE A 376 -8.12 -19.19 -15.44
CA PHE A 376 -9.06 -19.92 -14.60
C PHE A 376 -8.54 -20.05 -13.18
N TYR A 377 -9.40 -19.77 -12.22
CA TYR A 377 -9.17 -20.07 -10.81
C TYR A 377 -9.96 -21.30 -10.42
N TYR A 378 -9.35 -22.12 -9.58
CA TYR A 378 -9.93 -23.32 -9.02
C TYR A 378 -9.87 -23.24 -7.49
N SER A 379 -10.90 -23.72 -6.85
CA SER A 379 -10.95 -23.89 -5.39
C SER A 379 -11.25 -25.33 -5.05
N SER A 380 -10.76 -25.80 -3.93
CA SER A 380 -11.22 -27.07 -3.36
C SER A 380 -12.69 -26.95 -3.00
N ALA A 381 -13.45 -27.98 -3.32
CA ALA A 381 -14.85 -28.13 -2.96
C ALA A 381 -15.08 -29.54 -2.43
N ALA A 382 -16.01 -29.71 -1.52
CA ALA A 382 -16.47 -31.03 -1.10
C ALA A 382 -17.83 -31.33 -1.76
N TYR A 383 -17.96 -32.48 -2.34
CA TYR A 383 -19.22 -33.01 -2.84
C TYR A 383 -19.45 -34.38 -2.23
N GLN A 384 -20.44 -34.50 -1.35
CA GLN A 384 -20.75 -35.75 -0.63
C GLN A 384 -19.51 -36.43 -0.04
N ASP A 385 -18.74 -35.69 0.78
CA ASP A 385 -17.49 -36.11 1.43
C ASP A 385 -16.33 -36.49 0.49
N ILE A 386 -16.47 -36.27 -0.82
CA ILE A 386 -15.38 -36.42 -1.78
C ILE A 386 -14.73 -35.07 -2.06
N SER A 387 -13.41 -35.03 -1.95
CA SER A 387 -12.65 -33.83 -2.32
C SER A 387 -12.74 -33.62 -3.84
N ALA A 388 -13.18 -32.45 -4.24
CA ALA A 388 -13.35 -32.06 -5.63
C ALA A 388 -12.66 -30.70 -5.87
N ILE A 389 -12.45 -30.34 -7.12
CA ILE A 389 -11.96 -29.05 -7.55
C ILE A 389 -13.05 -28.37 -8.37
N ALA A 390 -13.48 -27.20 -7.92
CA ALA A 390 -14.49 -26.41 -8.62
C ALA A 390 -13.84 -25.16 -9.25
N ARG A 391 -14.30 -24.80 -10.44
CA ARG A 391 -13.95 -23.55 -11.08
C ARG A 391 -14.72 -22.40 -10.39
N VAL A 392 -14.01 -21.33 -10.02
CA VAL A 392 -14.60 -20.22 -9.25
C VAL A 392 -14.73 -18.92 -10.03
N ASN A 393 -14.19 -18.87 -11.27
CA ASN A 393 -14.31 -17.69 -12.12
C ASN A 393 -14.53 -18.04 -13.59
N VAL A 394 -15.00 -17.06 -14.34
CA VAL A 394 -14.98 -17.05 -15.80
C VAL A 394 -13.87 -16.11 -16.25
N PRO A 395 -12.77 -16.63 -16.84
CA PRO A 395 -11.62 -15.80 -17.19
C PRO A 395 -11.92 -14.92 -18.40
N ASN A 396 -11.37 -13.72 -18.42
CA ASN A 396 -11.29 -12.90 -19.61
C ASN A 396 -9.92 -13.12 -20.30
N THR A 397 -9.88 -13.98 -21.29
CA THR A 397 -8.65 -14.31 -22.04
C THR A 397 -8.16 -13.18 -22.94
N HIS A 398 -8.97 -12.13 -23.14
CA HIS A 398 -8.65 -10.93 -23.91
C HIS A 398 -8.42 -9.70 -23.03
N LEU A 399 -8.07 -9.92 -21.77
CA LEU A 399 -7.82 -8.84 -20.81
C LEU A 399 -6.72 -7.90 -21.34
N LYS A 400 -7.02 -6.60 -21.34
CA LYS A 400 -6.08 -5.53 -21.71
C LYS A 400 -5.84 -4.63 -20.50
N PRO A 401 -4.66 -4.04 -20.38
CA PRO A 401 -4.43 -2.99 -19.38
C PRO A 401 -5.35 -1.79 -19.61
N GLU A 402 -5.77 -1.19 -18.51
CA GLU A 402 -6.44 0.10 -18.57
C GLU A 402 -5.53 1.13 -19.22
N LYS A 403 -6.10 2.00 -20.04
CA LYS A 403 -5.40 3.09 -20.73
C LYS A 403 -5.98 4.42 -20.31
N ASN A 404 -5.09 5.35 -19.99
CA ASN A 404 -5.45 6.74 -19.79
C ASN A 404 -4.77 7.61 -20.85
N ALA A 405 -5.56 8.26 -21.68
CA ALA A 405 -5.10 9.30 -22.61
C ALA A 405 -5.27 10.65 -21.93
N SER A 406 -4.15 11.34 -21.71
CA SER A 406 -4.10 12.61 -20.98
C SER A 406 -3.64 13.72 -21.89
N LEU A 407 -4.42 14.80 -21.97
CA LEU A 407 -4.03 16.08 -22.57
C LEU A 407 -3.87 17.09 -21.44
N ASN A 408 -2.73 17.76 -21.40
CA ASN A 408 -2.46 18.84 -20.45
C ASN A 408 -1.98 20.08 -21.19
N LEU A 409 -2.64 21.22 -20.94
CA LEU A 409 -2.27 22.53 -21.45
C LEU A 409 -2.01 23.45 -20.27
N GLY A 410 -0.83 24.06 -20.22
CA GLY A 410 -0.41 24.88 -19.09
C GLY A 410 0.10 26.26 -19.50
N LEU A 411 -0.13 27.24 -18.65
CA LEU A 411 0.41 28.60 -18.75
C LEU A 411 1.03 28.97 -17.40
N ASP A 412 2.34 29.26 -17.39
CA ASP A 412 3.01 29.80 -16.22
C ASP A 412 3.44 31.23 -16.49
N LEU A 413 3.03 32.14 -15.63
CA LEU A 413 3.33 33.56 -15.73
C LEU A 413 3.89 34.05 -14.40
N SER A 414 5.07 34.71 -14.44
CA SER A 414 5.62 35.42 -13.29
C SER A 414 5.86 36.88 -13.65
N LEU A 415 5.30 37.77 -12.86
CA LEU A 415 5.31 39.21 -13.09
C LEU A 415 5.96 39.96 -11.92
N PHE A 416 6.37 41.22 -12.20
CA PHE A 416 6.85 42.20 -11.23
C PHE A 416 7.98 41.67 -10.33
N ARG A 417 9.06 41.16 -10.94
CA ARG A 417 10.21 40.57 -10.23
C ARG A 417 9.79 39.38 -9.35
N ASN A 418 8.94 38.48 -9.92
CA ASN A 418 8.40 37.29 -9.25
C ASN A 418 7.47 37.57 -8.04
N ARG A 419 6.93 38.80 -7.93
CA ARG A 419 5.95 39.12 -6.87
C ARG A 419 4.58 38.52 -7.11
N LEU A 420 4.21 38.36 -8.37
CA LEU A 420 2.98 37.70 -8.79
C LEU A 420 3.31 36.49 -9.64
N ASN A 421 2.92 35.29 -9.17
CA ASN A 421 3.06 34.03 -9.90
C ASN A 421 1.68 33.47 -10.14
N VAL A 422 1.37 33.21 -11.41
CA VAL A 422 0.08 32.64 -11.84
C VAL A 422 0.41 31.39 -12.64
N SER A 423 -0.24 30.28 -12.30
CA SER A 423 -0.24 29.05 -13.08
C SER A 423 -1.66 28.66 -13.41
N PHE A 424 -1.90 28.35 -14.67
CA PHE A 424 -3.18 27.84 -15.14
C PHE A 424 -2.96 26.55 -15.89
N ASP A 425 -3.68 25.49 -15.49
CA ASP A 425 -3.62 24.18 -16.10
C ASP A 425 -5.02 23.73 -16.52
N TYR A 426 -5.15 23.32 -17.78
CA TYR A 426 -6.30 22.61 -18.30
C TYR A 426 -5.91 21.17 -18.59
N TYR A 427 -6.62 20.23 -18.04
CA TYR A 427 -6.38 18.81 -18.28
C TYR A 427 -7.65 18.10 -18.75
N ASN A 428 -7.46 17.12 -19.62
CA ASN A 428 -8.52 16.22 -20.06
C ASN A 428 -7.98 14.79 -20.08
N ASN A 429 -8.58 13.93 -19.28
CA ASN A 429 -8.20 12.53 -19.14
C ASN A 429 -9.31 11.64 -19.64
N LYS A 430 -8.99 10.71 -20.55
CA LYS A 430 -9.91 9.71 -21.05
C LYS A 430 -9.38 8.31 -20.67
N ILE A 431 -10.09 7.67 -19.74
CA ILE A 431 -9.80 6.30 -19.32
C ILE A 431 -10.60 5.33 -20.20
N SER A 432 -9.94 4.31 -20.72
CA SER A 432 -10.53 3.24 -21.52
C SER A 432 -10.03 1.87 -21.06
N ASP A 433 -10.75 0.83 -21.43
CA ASP A 433 -10.43 -0.56 -21.06
C ASP A 433 -10.37 -0.77 -19.53
N MET A 434 -11.25 -0.10 -18.77
CA MET A 434 -11.31 -0.19 -17.31
C MET A 434 -11.55 -1.64 -16.87
N ILE A 435 -10.77 -2.07 -15.87
CA ILE A 435 -10.88 -3.41 -15.31
C ILE A 435 -11.80 -3.34 -14.08
N CYS A 436 -12.91 -4.08 -14.14
CA CYS A 436 -13.83 -4.20 -13.02
C CYS A 436 -14.20 -5.67 -12.79
N MET A 437 -14.44 -6.03 -11.52
CA MET A 437 -14.98 -7.32 -11.17
C MET A 437 -16.52 -7.27 -11.29
N GLN A 438 -17.07 -8.15 -12.11
CA GLN A 438 -18.51 -8.29 -12.25
C GLN A 438 -18.95 -9.59 -11.57
N PRO A 439 -19.88 -9.55 -10.61
CA PRO A 439 -20.48 -10.75 -10.06
C PRO A 439 -21.20 -11.53 -11.19
N THR A 440 -20.86 -12.79 -11.33
CA THR A 440 -21.55 -13.69 -12.24
C THR A 440 -22.51 -14.58 -11.48
N SER A 441 -23.67 -14.89 -12.07
CA SER A 441 -24.62 -15.84 -11.48
C SER A 441 -23.95 -17.22 -11.35
N SER A 442 -24.18 -17.90 -10.23
CA SER A 442 -23.70 -19.27 -10.00
C SER A 442 -24.16 -20.27 -11.08
N ILE A 443 -25.25 -19.99 -11.78
CA ILE A 443 -25.75 -20.78 -12.90
C ILE A 443 -24.77 -20.79 -14.09
N TYR A 444 -24.00 -19.69 -14.28
CA TYR A 444 -23.01 -19.62 -15.37
C TYR A 444 -21.71 -20.38 -15.06
N LEU A 445 -21.48 -20.78 -13.83
CA LEU A 445 -20.31 -21.59 -13.46
C LEU A 445 -20.49 -23.06 -13.93
N SER A 446 -21.73 -23.48 -14.23
CA SER A 446 -22.04 -24.82 -14.75
C SER A 446 -22.27 -24.85 -16.26
N LEU A 447 -22.46 -23.72 -16.95
CA LEU A 447 -22.72 -23.63 -18.39
C LEU A 447 -21.91 -22.49 -19.01
N ILE A 448 -21.08 -22.84 -19.97
CA ILE A 448 -20.20 -21.96 -20.73
C ILE A 448 -21.03 -21.15 -21.73
N HIS A 449 -21.46 -19.95 -21.40
CA HIS A 449 -21.81 -18.94 -22.38
C HIS A 449 -21.41 -17.54 -21.90
N ILE A 450 -20.52 -16.93 -22.65
CA ILE A 450 -20.02 -15.57 -22.48
C ILE A 450 -21.01 -14.63 -23.15
N SER A 451 -21.64 -13.73 -22.40
CA SER A 451 -22.20 -12.51 -22.95
C SER A 451 -21.15 -11.40 -22.89
N GLU A 452 -20.94 -10.72 -24.00
CA GLU A 452 -20.09 -9.54 -24.06
C GLU A 452 -20.52 -8.49 -23.01
N PRO A 453 -19.54 -7.82 -22.35
CA PRO A 453 -19.90 -6.72 -21.45
C PRO A 453 -20.50 -5.57 -22.27
N THR A 454 -21.78 -5.32 -22.06
CA THR A 454 -22.42 -4.12 -22.55
C THR A 454 -21.69 -2.89 -22.05
N ARG A 455 -21.17 -2.08 -22.97
CA ARG A 455 -20.66 -0.74 -22.71
C ARG A 455 -21.72 0.07 -21.96
N ARG A 456 -21.53 0.32 -20.68
CA ARG A 456 -22.17 1.43 -20.00
C ARG A 456 -21.12 2.49 -19.74
N SER A 457 -21.14 3.52 -20.58
CA SER A 457 -20.51 4.80 -20.27
C SER A 457 -21.38 5.49 -19.22
N TYR A 458 -20.86 5.70 -18.02
CA TYR A 458 -21.40 6.68 -17.10
C TYR A 458 -20.54 7.94 -17.21
N ILE A 459 -21.21 9.02 -17.62
CA ILE A 459 -20.73 10.39 -17.53
C ILE A 459 -21.18 10.90 -16.15
N SER A 460 -20.26 11.39 -15.36
CA SER A 460 -20.50 12.44 -14.38
C SER A 460 -19.21 13.21 -14.16
#